data_19a233857153fb029f33c87e950477bb
#
_entry.id   19a233857153fb029f33c87e950477bb
#
_cell.length_a   1.000
_cell.length_b   1.000
_cell.length_c   1.000
_cell.angle_alpha   90.00
_cell.angle_beta   90.00
_cell.angle_gamma   90.00
#
_symmetry.space_group_name_H-M   'P 1'
#
loop_
_entity.id
_entity.type
_entity.pdbx_description
1 polymer ?
#
loop_
_entity_poly.entity_id
_entity_poly.type
_entity_poly.pdbx_seq_one_letter_code
_entity_poly.pdbx_strand_id
1 'polypeptide(L)'
;MAGERERAPHGEQIAMAAAPTTKRQKRRGKGNVLSGFDASVEEQSALDQYLRDVSRHELITPEREKELGALAQLGDQEAIQELARANLRFVISVAKKYQNRGVSLTDLIQEGNVGLVTAARKFDPEQGVKFISYAVWWIRQAILASLANHGRAVRVPLNRASDLARIFREKERLKQEKGREPTTEELAEATHLTPELVESLQTLNAAEIRLDAPIGDSEDSQLVERFITEEAAEPEVEVESRLLTEMITAALSTLEARDAKVLRLYFGLE
;
A
#
# COMPACT_ATOMS: atom_id res chain seq x y z
N MET A 1 -44.33 18.64 17.20
CA MET A 1 -43.07 17.92 17.45
C MET A 1 -42.36 17.81 16.09
N ALA A 2 -41.33 18.58 15.92
CA ALA A 2 -40.60 18.70 14.65
C ALA A 2 -39.59 17.58 14.53
N GLY A 3 -39.71 16.76 13.47
CA GLY A 3 -38.73 15.74 13.14
C GLY A 3 -37.48 16.41 12.55
N GLU A 4 -36.35 16.25 13.22
CA GLU A 4 -35.03 16.63 12.73
C GLU A 4 -34.72 15.84 11.45
N ARG A 5 -34.65 16.56 10.35
CA ARG A 5 -34.11 16.02 9.09
C ARG A 5 -32.58 16.02 9.21
N GLU A 6 -32.00 14.87 9.39
CA GLU A 6 -30.56 14.65 9.26
C GLU A 6 -30.13 15.00 7.82
N ARG A 7 -29.51 16.17 7.65
CA ARG A 7 -28.86 16.56 6.42
C ARG A 7 -27.57 15.75 6.26
N ALA A 8 -27.45 15.10 5.13
CA ALA A 8 -26.21 14.48 4.71
C ALA A 8 -25.04 15.50 4.78
N PRO A 9 -23.87 15.12 5.29
CA PRO A 9 -22.73 16.02 5.37
C PRO A 9 -22.30 16.42 3.97
N HIS A 10 -22.11 17.74 3.76
CA HIS A 10 -21.54 18.29 2.55
C HIS A 10 -20.20 17.60 2.25
N GLY A 11 -20.16 16.84 1.15
CA GLY A 11 -18.97 16.16 0.67
C GLY A 11 -17.92 17.17 0.23
N GLU A 12 -16.91 17.34 1.05
CA GLU A 12 -15.65 17.92 0.61
C GLU A 12 -15.07 17.03 -0.51
N GLN A 13 -14.98 17.63 -1.69
CA GLN A 13 -14.31 17.01 -2.84
C GLN A 13 -12.82 16.87 -2.51
N ILE A 14 -12.41 15.66 -2.10
CA ILE A 14 -10.99 15.31 -2.00
C ILE A 14 -10.46 15.20 -3.43
N ALA A 15 -9.99 16.32 -3.97
CA ALA A 15 -9.25 16.35 -5.23
C ALA A 15 -7.85 15.81 -4.96
N MET A 16 -7.64 14.52 -5.20
CA MET A 16 -6.30 13.94 -5.23
C MET A 16 -5.60 14.38 -6.52
N ALA A 17 -4.49 15.09 -6.36
CA ALA A 17 -3.62 15.51 -7.45
C ALA A 17 -3.17 14.31 -8.28
N ALA A 18 -3.35 14.38 -9.59
CA ALA A 18 -2.85 13.42 -10.55
C ALA A 18 -1.33 13.54 -10.64
N ALA A 19 -0.61 12.45 -10.47
CA ALA A 19 0.82 12.36 -10.73
C ALA A 19 1.11 12.58 -12.24
N PRO A 20 2.24 13.21 -12.60
CA PRO A 20 2.59 13.47 -14.00
C PRO A 20 2.86 12.17 -14.75
N THR A 21 2.20 12.01 -15.90
CA THR A 21 2.39 10.91 -16.84
C THR A 21 3.75 11.03 -17.54
N THR A 22 4.72 10.28 -17.09
CA THR A 22 6.01 10.11 -17.81
C THR A 22 5.80 9.19 -19.02
N LYS A 23 6.06 9.69 -20.23
CA LYS A 23 6.03 8.91 -21.47
C LYS A 23 7.07 7.80 -21.42
N ARG A 24 6.61 6.54 -21.34
CA ARG A 24 7.43 5.33 -21.33
C ARG A 24 7.92 5.01 -22.74
N GLN A 25 9.22 5.24 -23.01
CA GLN A 25 9.90 4.73 -24.20
C GLN A 25 10.01 3.19 -24.13
N LYS A 26 9.51 2.55 -25.19
CA LYS A 26 9.58 1.10 -25.41
C LYS A 26 11.03 0.72 -25.75
N ARG A 27 11.77 0.12 -24.81
CA ARG A 27 13.01 -0.63 -25.11
C ARG A 27 12.72 -2.13 -25.03
N ARG A 28 12.86 -2.83 -26.16
CA ARG A 28 12.90 -4.28 -26.28
C ARG A 28 14.24 -4.77 -25.73
N GLY A 29 14.22 -5.53 -24.65
CA GLY A 29 15.31 -6.36 -24.18
C GLY A 29 14.79 -7.77 -23.94
N LYS A 30 15.30 -8.74 -24.70
CA LYS A 30 15.10 -10.17 -24.47
C LYS A 30 16.05 -10.59 -23.35
N GLY A 31 15.52 -11.00 -22.20
CA GLY A 31 16.24 -11.65 -21.13
C GLY A 31 15.27 -12.58 -20.38
N ASN A 32 15.66 -13.80 -20.26
CA ASN A 32 14.91 -14.96 -19.79
C ASN A 32 14.85 -14.92 -18.26
N VAL A 33 13.68 -14.61 -17.67
CA VAL A 33 13.46 -14.69 -16.20
C VAL A 33 12.23 -15.54 -15.96
N LEU A 34 12.43 -16.83 -15.76
CA LEU A 34 11.41 -17.89 -15.73
C LEU A 34 10.80 -18.19 -14.34
N SER A 35 10.88 -17.33 -13.34
CA SER A 35 10.27 -17.63 -12.04
C SER A 35 9.28 -16.59 -11.49
N GLY A 36 9.17 -15.40 -12.10
CA GLY A 36 8.14 -14.40 -11.76
C GLY A 36 7.07 -14.23 -12.84
N PHE A 37 7.19 -14.99 -13.92
CA PHE A 37 6.41 -14.77 -15.14
C PHE A 37 5.05 -15.51 -15.14
N ASP A 38 4.95 -16.61 -14.42
CA ASP A 38 3.73 -17.44 -14.46
C ASP A 38 2.56 -16.78 -13.71
N ALA A 39 2.79 -16.23 -12.53
CA ALA A 39 1.72 -15.59 -11.76
C ALA A 39 1.12 -14.36 -12.48
N SER A 40 1.94 -13.51 -13.10
CA SER A 40 1.45 -12.33 -13.82
C SER A 40 0.72 -12.67 -15.12
N VAL A 41 1.09 -13.76 -15.79
CA VAL A 41 0.43 -14.25 -17.01
C VAL A 41 -0.91 -14.90 -16.66
N GLU A 42 -0.98 -15.69 -15.59
CA GLU A 42 -2.22 -16.28 -15.10
C GLU A 42 -3.20 -15.22 -14.60
N GLU A 43 -2.74 -14.22 -13.85
CA GLU A 43 -3.57 -13.09 -13.42
C GLU A 43 -4.12 -12.28 -14.61
N GLN A 44 -3.30 -12.00 -15.62
CA GLN A 44 -3.75 -11.33 -16.84
C GLN A 44 -4.77 -12.17 -17.59
N SER A 45 -4.58 -13.50 -17.70
CA SER A 45 -5.51 -14.42 -18.33
C SER A 45 -6.85 -14.45 -17.57
N ALA A 46 -6.83 -14.51 -16.23
CA ALA A 46 -8.03 -14.48 -15.40
C ALA A 46 -8.78 -13.14 -15.50
N LEU A 47 -8.05 -12.02 -15.53
CA LEU A 47 -8.65 -10.70 -15.73
C LEU A 47 -9.31 -10.58 -17.10
N ASP A 48 -8.65 -11.05 -18.16
CA ASP A 48 -9.19 -11.03 -19.52
C ASP A 48 -10.47 -11.88 -19.64
N GLN A 49 -10.50 -13.03 -18.97
CA GLN A 49 -11.69 -13.86 -18.89
C GLN A 49 -12.83 -13.15 -18.17
N TYR A 50 -12.56 -12.56 -17.01
CA TYR A 50 -13.52 -11.76 -16.26
C TYR A 50 -14.08 -10.60 -17.08
N LEU A 51 -13.23 -9.86 -17.82
CA LEU A 51 -13.66 -8.75 -18.68
C LEU A 51 -14.59 -9.22 -19.81
N ARG A 52 -14.32 -10.40 -20.40
CA ARG A 52 -15.19 -11.01 -21.40
C ARG A 52 -16.55 -11.40 -20.81
N ASP A 53 -16.56 -11.99 -19.62
CA ASP A 53 -17.79 -12.42 -18.96
C ASP A 53 -18.64 -11.21 -18.55
N VAL A 54 -18.03 -10.17 -18.00
CA VAL A 54 -18.72 -8.91 -17.66
C VAL A 54 -19.29 -8.23 -18.91
N SER A 55 -18.62 -8.33 -20.07
CA SER A 55 -19.10 -7.71 -21.32
C SER A 55 -20.37 -8.36 -21.87
N ARG A 56 -20.67 -9.60 -21.48
CA ARG A 56 -21.87 -10.35 -21.91
C ARG A 56 -23.14 -9.92 -21.19
N HIS A 57 -23.00 -9.26 -20.03
CA HIS A 57 -24.17 -8.78 -19.29
C HIS A 57 -24.76 -7.56 -19.96
N GLU A 58 -26.07 -7.63 -20.22
CA GLU A 58 -26.83 -6.54 -20.80
C GLU A 58 -27.05 -5.40 -19.79
N LEU A 59 -27.21 -4.19 -20.33
CA LEU A 59 -27.58 -3.04 -19.52
C LEU A 59 -29.06 -3.11 -19.20
N ILE A 60 -29.42 -2.80 -17.97
CA ILE A 60 -30.83 -2.75 -17.53
C ILE A 60 -31.48 -1.41 -17.86
N THR A 61 -32.80 -1.44 -18.13
CA THR A 61 -33.58 -0.24 -18.33
C THR A 61 -33.87 0.48 -17.01
N PRO A 62 -34.18 1.80 -17.02
CA PRO A 62 -34.50 2.52 -15.78
C PRO A 62 -35.72 1.97 -15.03
N GLU A 63 -36.69 1.40 -15.77
CA GLU A 63 -37.87 0.76 -15.20
C GLU A 63 -37.47 -0.51 -14.43
N ARG A 64 -36.65 -1.35 -15.07
CA ARG A 64 -36.14 -2.58 -14.45
C ARG A 64 -35.23 -2.30 -13.28
N GLU A 65 -34.44 -1.22 -13.33
CA GLU A 65 -33.61 -0.75 -12.21
C GLU A 65 -34.47 -0.44 -10.96
N LYS A 66 -35.64 0.22 -11.14
CA LYS A 66 -36.56 0.53 -10.06
C LYS A 66 -37.21 -0.73 -9.47
N GLU A 67 -37.65 -1.65 -10.32
CA GLU A 67 -38.23 -2.94 -9.90
C GLU A 67 -37.24 -3.73 -9.05
N LEU A 68 -36.00 -3.91 -9.57
CA LEU A 68 -34.93 -4.59 -8.87
C LEU A 68 -34.55 -3.91 -7.55
N GLY A 69 -34.53 -2.57 -7.55
CA GLY A 69 -34.28 -1.79 -6.33
C GLY A 69 -35.32 -2.03 -5.26
N ALA A 70 -36.62 -2.08 -5.62
CA ALA A 70 -37.69 -2.37 -4.68
C ALA A 70 -37.62 -3.81 -4.13
N LEU A 71 -37.31 -4.80 -4.98
CA LEU A 71 -37.11 -6.19 -4.55
C LEU A 71 -35.87 -6.34 -3.67
N ALA A 72 -34.78 -5.62 -4.00
CA ALA A 72 -33.54 -5.63 -3.20
C ALA A 72 -33.76 -5.09 -1.78
N GLN A 73 -34.61 -4.08 -1.60
CA GLN A 73 -35.02 -3.58 -0.27
C GLN A 73 -35.78 -4.63 0.55
N LEU A 74 -36.54 -5.51 -0.10
CA LEU A 74 -37.23 -6.62 0.55
C LEU A 74 -36.27 -7.78 0.89
N GLY A 75 -34.98 -7.66 0.51
CA GLY A 75 -33.96 -8.66 0.80
C GLY A 75 -33.82 -9.76 -0.27
N ASP A 76 -34.45 -9.60 -1.44
CA ASP A 76 -34.32 -10.54 -2.54
C ASP A 76 -32.88 -10.57 -3.08
N GLN A 77 -32.23 -11.73 -2.89
CA GLN A 77 -30.83 -11.94 -3.29
C GLN A 77 -30.66 -12.01 -4.82
N GLU A 78 -31.65 -12.49 -5.55
CA GLU A 78 -31.61 -12.58 -7.01
C GLU A 78 -31.65 -11.17 -7.62
N ALA A 79 -32.53 -10.31 -7.11
CA ALA A 79 -32.62 -8.92 -7.51
C ALA A 79 -31.32 -8.13 -7.21
N ILE A 80 -30.70 -8.34 -6.05
CA ILE A 80 -29.41 -7.74 -5.69
C ILE A 80 -28.33 -8.19 -6.67
N GLN A 81 -28.27 -9.48 -7.00
CA GLN A 81 -27.29 -10.02 -7.94
C GLN A 81 -27.50 -9.52 -9.37
N GLU A 82 -28.74 -9.44 -9.85
CA GLU A 82 -29.07 -8.93 -11.19
C GLU A 82 -28.67 -7.45 -11.30
N LEU A 83 -29.01 -6.63 -10.30
CA LEU A 83 -28.66 -5.22 -10.24
C LEU A 83 -27.10 -5.03 -10.21
N ALA A 84 -26.39 -5.87 -9.46
CA ALA A 84 -24.95 -5.83 -9.41
C ALA A 84 -24.32 -6.26 -10.73
N ARG A 85 -24.73 -7.39 -11.32
CA ARG A 85 -24.19 -7.91 -12.58
C ARG A 85 -24.29 -6.91 -13.72
N ALA A 86 -25.40 -6.22 -13.85
CA ALA A 86 -25.62 -5.22 -14.90
C ALA A 86 -24.69 -4.00 -14.76
N ASN A 87 -24.15 -3.76 -13.56
CA ASN A 87 -23.31 -2.59 -13.26
C ASN A 87 -21.82 -2.90 -13.05
N LEU A 88 -21.36 -4.13 -13.21
CA LEU A 88 -19.96 -4.53 -13.07
C LEU A 88 -19.01 -3.73 -13.99
N ARG A 89 -19.45 -3.40 -15.22
CA ARG A 89 -18.67 -2.58 -16.17
C ARG A 89 -18.35 -1.20 -15.59
N PHE A 90 -19.26 -0.64 -14.80
CA PHE A 90 -19.04 0.64 -14.16
C PHE A 90 -17.96 0.56 -13.09
N VAL A 91 -17.93 -0.51 -12.28
CA VAL A 91 -16.87 -0.75 -11.28
C VAL A 91 -15.49 -0.74 -11.93
N ILE A 92 -15.32 -1.43 -13.06
CA ILE A 92 -14.06 -1.47 -13.81
C ILE A 92 -13.62 -0.05 -14.21
N SER A 93 -14.55 0.79 -14.67
CA SER A 93 -14.25 2.15 -15.06
C SER A 93 -13.80 3.04 -13.90
N VAL A 94 -14.33 2.79 -12.70
CA VAL A 94 -13.93 3.47 -11.47
C VAL A 94 -12.57 2.95 -10.98
N ALA A 95 -12.38 1.63 -10.91
CA ALA A 95 -11.15 0.99 -10.45
C ALA A 95 -9.92 1.40 -11.28
N LYS A 96 -10.06 1.52 -12.61
CA LYS A 96 -9.00 2.01 -13.51
C LYS A 96 -8.41 3.38 -13.11
N LYS A 97 -9.18 4.25 -12.48
CA LYS A 97 -8.71 5.57 -12.02
C LYS A 97 -7.78 5.48 -10.81
N TYR A 98 -7.80 4.35 -10.11
CA TYR A 98 -7.01 4.10 -8.90
C TYR A 98 -5.85 3.11 -9.12
N GLN A 99 -5.62 2.69 -10.36
CA GLN A 99 -4.55 1.79 -10.77
C GLN A 99 -3.16 2.36 -10.45
N ASN A 100 -2.17 1.49 -10.25
CA ASN A 100 -0.76 1.82 -9.95
C ASN A 100 -0.55 2.56 -8.61
N ARG A 101 -1.33 2.20 -7.59
CA ARG A 101 -1.23 2.78 -6.23
C ARG A 101 -0.90 1.73 -5.17
N GLY A 102 -0.18 0.67 -5.53
CA GLY A 102 0.26 -0.38 -4.60
C GLY A 102 -0.68 -1.58 -4.47
N VAL A 103 -1.87 -1.54 -5.11
CA VAL A 103 -2.84 -2.66 -5.17
C VAL A 103 -3.06 -3.04 -6.62
N SER A 104 -3.21 -4.34 -6.91
CA SER A 104 -3.48 -4.84 -8.26
C SER A 104 -4.83 -4.35 -8.79
N LEU A 105 -4.97 -4.22 -10.12
CA LEU A 105 -6.25 -3.81 -10.71
C LEU A 105 -7.35 -4.84 -10.40
N THR A 106 -7.00 -6.12 -10.37
CA THR A 106 -7.91 -7.22 -10.07
C THR A 106 -8.50 -7.07 -8.67
N ASP A 107 -7.65 -6.81 -7.67
CA ASP A 107 -8.09 -6.60 -6.30
C ASP A 107 -8.95 -5.35 -6.15
N LEU A 108 -8.56 -4.24 -6.81
CA LEU A 108 -9.37 -3.01 -6.82
C LEU A 108 -10.77 -3.23 -7.42
N ILE A 109 -10.88 -4.06 -8.46
CA ILE A 109 -12.17 -4.42 -9.06
C ILE A 109 -12.99 -5.24 -8.06
N GLN A 110 -12.39 -6.24 -7.40
CA GLN A 110 -13.11 -7.08 -6.44
C GLN A 110 -13.60 -6.28 -5.23
N GLU A 111 -12.76 -5.42 -4.67
CA GLU A 111 -13.17 -4.51 -3.59
C GLU A 111 -14.27 -3.54 -4.05
N GLY A 112 -14.15 -3.04 -5.29
CA GLY A 112 -15.21 -2.23 -5.90
C GLY A 112 -16.53 -3.00 -6.06
N ASN A 113 -16.47 -4.30 -6.39
CA ASN A 113 -17.66 -5.16 -6.49
C ASN A 113 -18.31 -5.37 -5.11
N VAL A 114 -17.52 -5.51 -4.04
CA VAL A 114 -18.05 -5.56 -2.66
C VAL A 114 -18.80 -4.27 -2.33
N GLY A 115 -18.22 -3.11 -2.70
CA GLY A 115 -18.88 -1.81 -2.58
C GLY A 115 -20.18 -1.73 -3.40
N LEU A 116 -20.18 -2.25 -4.64
CA LEU A 116 -21.36 -2.29 -5.51
C LEU A 116 -22.50 -3.12 -4.90
N VAL A 117 -22.20 -4.32 -4.38
CA VAL A 117 -23.19 -5.19 -3.72
C VAL A 117 -23.75 -4.53 -2.46
N THR A 118 -22.89 -3.84 -1.69
CA THR A 118 -23.32 -3.07 -0.53
C THR A 118 -24.28 -1.94 -0.93
N ALA A 119 -23.98 -1.25 -2.04
CA ALA A 119 -24.86 -0.25 -2.59
C ALA A 119 -26.21 -0.82 -3.05
N ALA A 120 -26.20 -1.99 -3.71
CA ALA A 120 -27.41 -2.66 -4.20
C ALA A 120 -28.36 -3.03 -3.06
N ARG A 121 -27.82 -3.46 -1.91
CA ARG A 121 -28.63 -3.78 -0.71
C ARG A 121 -29.26 -2.57 -0.04
N LYS A 122 -28.67 -1.38 -0.20
CA LYS A 122 -29.08 -0.14 0.46
C LYS A 122 -29.75 0.86 -0.48
N PHE A 123 -29.89 0.49 -1.74
CA PHE A 123 -30.45 1.37 -2.75
C PHE A 123 -31.95 1.56 -2.54
N ASP A 124 -32.36 2.83 -2.60
CA ASP A 124 -33.77 3.22 -2.52
C ASP A 124 -34.22 3.83 -3.86
N PRO A 125 -35.04 3.14 -4.66
CA PRO A 125 -35.53 3.62 -5.93
C PRO A 125 -36.51 4.78 -5.84
N GLU A 126 -37.15 5.01 -4.66
CA GLU A 126 -38.11 6.10 -4.44
C GLU A 126 -37.46 7.48 -4.38
N GLN A 127 -36.12 7.53 -4.12
CA GLN A 127 -35.35 8.78 -4.10
C GLN A 127 -35.20 9.44 -5.48
N GLY A 128 -35.62 8.80 -6.55
CA GLY A 128 -35.58 9.33 -7.90
C GLY A 128 -34.17 9.48 -8.50
N VAL A 129 -33.16 8.88 -7.86
CA VAL A 129 -31.75 8.90 -8.33
C VAL A 129 -31.44 7.60 -9.05
N LYS A 130 -30.62 7.66 -10.11
CA LYS A 130 -30.12 6.44 -10.76
C LYS A 130 -29.22 5.65 -9.83
N PHE A 131 -29.30 4.32 -9.88
CA PHE A 131 -28.46 3.44 -9.08
C PHE A 131 -26.97 3.74 -9.19
N ILE A 132 -26.46 3.98 -10.41
CA ILE A 132 -25.05 4.32 -10.65
C ILE A 132 -24.60 5.54 -9.85
N SER A 133 -25.45 6.59 -9.76
CA SER A 133 -25.11 7.81 -9.02
C SER A 133 -24.99 7.60 -7.53
N TYR A 134 -25.76 6.65 -6.99
CA TYR A 134 -25.66 6.22 -5.59
C TYR A 134 -24.49 5.26 -5.38
N ALA A 135 -24.33 4.26 -6.24
CA ALA A 135 -23.34 3.21 -6.12
C ALA A 135 -21.89 3.73 -6.20
N VAL A 136 -21.64 4.82 -6.94
CA VAL A 136 -20.28 5.39 -7.10
C VAL A 136 -19.63 5.72 -5.74
N TRP A 137 -20.41 6.14 -4.76
CA TRP A 137 -19.92 6.45 -3.42
C TRP A 137 -19.43 5.20 -2.69
N TRP A 138 -20.21 4.13 -2.73
CA TRP A 138 -19.88 2.85 -2.10
C TRP A 138 -18.68 2.18 -2.77
N ILE A 139 -18.64 2.19 -4.12
CA ILE A 139 -17.53 1.64 -4.89
C ILE A 139 -16.24 2.40 -4.56
N ARG A 140 -16.29 3.73 -4.57
CA ARG A 140 -15.13 4.57 -4.25
C ARG A 140 -14.66 4.35 -2.82
N GLN A 141 -15.58 4.28 -1.88
CA GLN A 141 -15.27 4.05 -0.46
C GLN A 141 -14.57 2.71 -0.27
N ALA A 142 -15.07 1.63 -0.88
CA ALA A 142 -14.47 0.31 -0.80
C ALA A 142 -13.04 0.30 -1.41
N ILE A 143 -12.86 0.87 -2.59
CA ILE A 143 -11.55 0.98 -3.25
C ILE A 143 -10.56 1.80 -2.40
N LEU A 144 -10.97 2.94 -1.85
CA LEU A 144 -10.09 3.75 -1.00
C LEU A 144 -9.73 3.06 0.31
N ALA A 145 -10.67 2.31 0.91
CA ALA A 145 -10.41 1.51 2.09
C ALA A 145 -9.39 0.39 1.80
N SER A 146 -9.51 -0.28 0.65
CA SER A 146 -8.55 -1.30 0.21
C SER A 146 -7.16 -0.70 -0.03
N LEU A 147 -7.07 0.43 -0.72
CA LEU A 147 -5.80 1.14 -0.93
C LEU A 147 -5.12 1.54 0.38
N ALA A 148 -5.89 1.99 1.36
CA ALA A 148 -5.34 2.39 2.65
C ALA A 148 -4.88 1.19 3.50
N ASN A 149 -5.53 0.02 3.33
CA ASN A 149 -5.22 -1.19 4.08
C ASN A 149 -4.10 -2.03 3.44
N HIS A 150 -4.07 -2.10 2.10
CA HIS A 150 -3.25 -3.04 1.33
C HIS A 150 -2.29 -2.36 0.34
N GLY A 151 -2.33 -1.03 0.23
CA GLY A 151 -1.49 -0.28 -0.72
C GLY A 151 -0.01 -0.19 -0.34
N ARG A 152 0.37 -0.63 0.87
CA ARG A 152 1.74 -0.61 1.40
C ARG A 152 2.10 -1.93 2.06
N ALA A 153 3.38 -2.36 1.98
CA ALA A 153 3.84 -3.55 2.68
C ALA A 153 3.73 -3.39 4.21
N VAL A 154 4.05 -2.20 4.72
CA VAL A 154 3.83 -1.85 6.12
C VAL A 154 2.52 -1.09 6.25
N ARG A 155 1.53 -1.69 6.93
CA ARG A 155 0.21 -1.08 7.14
C ARG A 155 0.30 0.21 7.96
N VAL A 156 -0.24 1.28 7.42
CA VAL A 156 -0.39 2.58 8.11
C VAL A 156 -1.85 2.77 8.53
N PRO A 157 -2.14 3.19 9.77
CA PRO A 157 -3.51 3.50 10.19
C PRO A 157 -4.16 4.58 9.32
N LEU A 158 -5.47 4.46 9.07
CA LEU A 158 -6.24 5.36 8.20
C LEU A 158 -6.08 6.84 8.57
N ASN A 159 -6.04 7.16 9.87
CA ASN A 159 -5.86 8.52 10.34
C ASN A 159 -4.50 9.09 9.87
N ARG A 160 -3.43 8.30 10.01
CA ARG A 160 -2.07 8.69 9.57
C ARG A 160 -1.95 8.77 8.05
N ALA A 161 -2.63 7.87 7.33
CA ALA A 161 -2.70 7.93 5.87
C ALA A 161 -3.44 9.20 5.38
N SER A 162 -4.48 9.62 6.10
CA SER A 162 -5.20 10.87 5.84
C SER A 162 -4.33 12.11 6.11
N ASP A 163 -3.61 12.12 7.24
CA ASP A 163 -2.68 13.20 7.59
C ASP A 163 -1.56 13.32 6.55
N LEU A 164 -1.02 12.17 6.12
CA LEU A 164 0.00 12.09 5.08
C LEU A 164 -0.50 12.64 3.75
N ALA A 165 -1.72 12.29 3.33
CA ALA A 165 -2.34 12.82 2.13
C ALA A 165 -2.56 14.35 2.21
N ARG A 166 -2.86 14.90 3.41
CA ARG A 166 -2.97 16.33 3.65
C ARG A 166 -1.60 17.01 3.53
N ILE A 167 -0.56 16.45 4.13
CA ILE A 167 0.82 16.96 4.03
C ILE A 167 1.26 17.04 2.56
N PHE A 168 1.01 16.01 1.76
CA PHE A 168 1.35 16.04 0.33
C PHE A 168 0.63 17.15 -0.43
N ARG A 169 -0.65 17.32 -0.18
CA ARG A 169 -1.44 18.35 -0.85
C ARG A 169 -0.93 19.75 -0.51
N GLU A 170 -0.65 20.00 0.76
CA GLU A 170 -0.13 21.30 1.21
C GLU A 170 1.32 21.51 0.74
N LYS A 171 2.13 20.44 0.69
CA LYS A 171 3.48 20.50 0.13
C LYS A 171 3.47 20.95 -1.33
N GLU A 172 2.63 20.35 -2.16
CA GLU A 172 2.50 20.74 -3.58
C GLU A 172 1.97 22.17 -3.72
N ARG A 173 0.98 22.56 -2.92
CA ARG A 173 0.45 23.92 -2.92
C ARG A 173 1.52 24.96 -2.57
N LEU A 174 2.24 24.75 -1.45
CA LEU A 174 3.28 25.67 -1.01
C LEU A 174 4.46 25.72 -1.98
N LYS A 175 4.80 24.59 -2.60
CA LYS A 175 5.84 24.52 -3.63
C LYS A 175 5.45 25.35 -4.87
N GLN A 176 4.20 25.30 -5.30
CA GLN A 176 3.70 26.13 -6.41
C GLN A 176 3.67 27.62 -6.04
N GLU A 177 3.27 27.97 -4.82
CA GLU A 177 3.20 29.35 -4.35
C GLU A 177 4.57 30.00 -4.14
N LYS A 178 5.52 29.25 -3.51
CA LYS A 178 6.83 29.78 -3.09
C LYS A 178 7.97 29.50 -4.08
N GLY A 179 7.75 28.60 -5.06
CA GLY A 179 8.78 28.20 -6.02
C GLY A 179 9.93 27.38 -5.44
N ARG A 180 9.83 26.96 -4.14
CA ARG A 180 10.80 26.13 -3.43
C ARG A 180 10.13 25.04 -2.61
N GLU A 181 10.89 24.05 -2.19
CA GLU A 181 10.40 23.04 -1.23
C GLU A 181 10.07 23.72 0.12
N PRO A 182 8.87 23.46 0.69
CA PRO A 182 8.49 24.00 1.99
C PRO A 182 9.28 23.33 3.13
N THR A 183 9.52 24.08 4.20
CA THR A 183 10.13 23.55 5.41
C THR A 183 9.14 22.73 6.24
N THR A 184 9.65 21.90 7.17
CA THR A 184 8.80 21.12 8.08
C THR A 184 7.88 22.00 8.92
N GLU A 185 8.36 23.17 9.34
CA GLU A 185 7.59 24.15 10.11
C GLU A 185 6.44 24.75 9.29
N GLU A 186 6.71 25.13 8.03
CA GLU A 186 5.71 25.66 7.10
C GLU A 186 4.61 24.62 6.80
N LEU A 187 4.99 23.33 6.68
CA LEU A 187 4.04 22.23 6.52
C LEU A 187 3.23 21.99 7.79
N ALA A 188 3.85 22.06 8.95
CA ALA A 188 3.19 21.91 10.24
C ALA A 188 2.12 22.98 10.45
N GLU A 189 2.45 24.24 10.14
CA GLU A 189 1.52 25.36 10.22
C GLU A 189 0.36 25.20 9.22
N ALA A 190 0.64 24.87 7.96
CA ALA A 190 -0.37 24.70 6.93
C ALA A 190 -1.30 23.49 7.18
N THR A 191 -0.80 22.44 7.81
CA THR A 191 -1.58 21.22 8.10
C THR A 191 -2.18 21.19 9.50
N HIS A 192 -1.84 22.16 10.38
CA HIS A 192 -2.20 22.18 11.80
C HIS A 192 -1.75 20.91 12.55
N LEU A 193 -0.58 20.38 12.18
CA LEU A 193 0.07 19.24 12.82
C LEU A 193 1.33 19.71 13.56
N THR A 194 1.82 18.91 14.51
CA THR A 194 3.10 19.21 15.17
C THR A 194 4.26 18.94 14.22
N PRO A 195 5.36 19.72 14.26
CA PRO A 195 6.52 19.50 13.38
C PRO A 195 7.12 18.10 13.49
N GLU A 196 7.20 17.56 14.71
CA GLU A 196 7.65 16.18 14.98
C GLU A 196 6.81 15.12 14.27
N LEU A 197 5.48 15.32 14.25
CA LEU A 197 4.57 14.42 13.56
C LEU A 197 4.73 14.52 12.04
N VAL A 198 4.93 15.73 11.50
CA VAL A 198 5.18 15.92 10.06
C VAL A 198 6.46 15.22 9.65
N GLU A 199 7.54 15.33 10.43
CA GLU A 199 8.81 14.66 10.16
C GLU A 199 8.66 13.13 10.19
N SER A 200 8.02 12.58 11.24
CA SER A 200 7.76 11.14 11.33
C SER A 200 6.91 10.61 10.18
N LEU A 201 5.90 11.37 9.74
CA LEU A 201 5.05 10.98 8.61
C LEU A 201 5.79 11.08 7.26
N GLN A 202 6.71 12.03 7.10
CA GLN A 202 7.55 12.11 5.91
C GLN A 202 8.49 10.90 5.80
N THR A 203 9.07 10.47 6.92
CA THR A 203 9.90 9.26 6.99
C THR A 203 9.10 8.00 6.61
N LEU A 204 7.85 7.87 7.10
CA LEU A 204 6.95 6.78 6.74
C LEU A 204 6.57 6.74 5.26
N ASN A 205 6.79 7.85 4.54
CA ASN A 205 6.48 7.92 3.10
C ASN A 205 7.63 7.51 2.20
N ALA A 206 8.79 7.13 2.74
CA ALA A 206 9.88 6.60 1.94
C ALA A 206 9.38 5.42 1.09
N ALA A 207 9.74 5.41 -0.19
CA ALA A 207 9.38 4.32 -1.08
C ALA A 207 10.05 3.04 -0.59
N GLU A 208 9.28 1.96 -0.52
CA GLU A 208 9.81 0.64 -0.19
C GLU A 208 10.71 0.17 -1.34
N ILE A 209 11.92 -0.26 -1.01
CA ILE A 209 12.91 -0.77 -1.96
C ILE A 209 13.07 -2.26 -1.69
N ARG A 210 13.05 -3.06 -2.76
CA ARG A 210 13.29 -4.50 -2.67
C ARG A 210 14.77 -4.74 -2.40
N LEU A 211 15.10 -5.56 -1.42
CA LEU A 211 16.48 -5.92 -1.10
C LEU A 211 17.14 -6.75 -2.22
N ASP A 212 16.33 -7.51 -2.96
CA ASP A 212 16.79 -8.29 -4.12
C ASP A 212 16.95 -7.45 -5.40
N ALA A 213 16.71 -6.12 -5.32
CA ALA A 213 16.83 -5.26 -6.49
C ALA A 213 18.29 -5.22 -6.95
N PRO A 214 18.55 -5.41 -8.27
CA PRO A 214 19.91 -5.30 -8.82
C PRO A 214 20.43 -3.87 -8.68
N ILE A 215 21.70 -3.72 -8.35
CA ILE A 215 22.38 -2.43 -8.26
C ILE A 215 23.08 -2.14 -9.57
N GLY A 216 22.67 -1.10 -10.29
CA GLY A 216 23.27 -0.67 -11.53
C GLY A 216 22.96 -1.58 -12.71
N ASP A 217 23.93 -1.69 -13.66
CA ASP A 217 23.77 -2.49 -14.89
C ASP A 217 24.24 -3.95 -14.73
N SER A 218 24.77 -4.34 -13.56
CA SER A 218 25.18 -5.72 -13.27
C SER A 218 24.04 -6.51 -12.63
N GLU A 219 23.66 -7.62 -13.27
CA GLU A 219 22.61 -8.52 -12.76
C GLU A 219 23.06 -9.33 -11.51
N ASP A 220 24.36 -9.36 -11.22
CA ASP A 220 24.95 -10.21 -10.18
C ASP A 220 25.04 -9.54 -8.80
N SER A 221 24.92 -8.21 -8.69
CA SER A 221 24.99 -7.52 -7.40
C SER A 221 23.61 -7.06 -6.93
N GLN A 222 23.21 -7.53 -5.75
CA GLN A 222 21.93 -7.20 -5.12
C GLN A 222 22.11 -6.13 -4.05
N LEU A 223 21.05 -5.35 -3.80
CA LEU A 223 21.05 -4.31 -2.76
C LEU A 223 21.33 -4.88 -1.37
N VAL A 224 20.91 -6.13 -1.09
CA VAL A 224 21.15 -6.81 0.18
C VAL A 224 22.63 -6.92 0.53
N GLU A 225 23.52 -7.10 -0.46
CA GLU A 225 24.96 -7.23 -0.26
C GLU A 225 25.59 -5.98 0.36
N ARG A 226 25.01 -4.79 0.12
CA ARG A 226 25.46 -3.54 0.76
C ARG A 226 25.05 -3.41 2.22
N PHE A 227 24.07 -4.20 2.67
CA PHE A 227 23.63 -4.22 4.06
C PHE A 227 24.24 -5.37 4.87
N ILE A 228 25.04 -6.23 4.22
CA ILE A 228 25.87 -7.19 4.92
C ILE A 228 26.96 -6.37 5.60
N THR A 229 26.77 -6.13 6.88
CA THR A 229 27.76 -5.42 7.71
C THR A 229 28.98 -6.31 7.88
N GLU A 230 30.16 -5.76 7.71
CA GLU A 230 31.45 -6.41 8.03
C GLU A 230 31.60 -6.81 9.51
N GLU A 231 30.61 -6.41 10.34
CA GLU A 231 30.50 -6.73 11.78
C GLU A 231 30.00 -8.14 12.09
N ALA A 232 29.59 -8.92 11.10
CA ALA A 232 29.51 -10.36 11.32
C ALA A 232 30.93 -10.84 11.61
N ALA A 233 31.27 -10.98 12.88
CA ALA A 233 32.59 -11.43 13.34
C ALA A 233 32.99 -12.61 12.45
N GLU A 234 34.03 -12.40 11.64
CA GLU A 234 34.54 -13.47 10.78
C GLU A 234 34.78 -14.69 11.68
N PRO A 235 34.25 -15.89 11.34
CA PRO A 235 34.41 -17.08 12.19
C PRO A 235 35.87 -17.32 12.58
N GLU A 236 36.79 -16.83 11.71
CA GLU A 236 38.23 -16.84 11.92
C GLU A 236 38.67 -16.04 13.16
N VAL A 237 38.10 -14.83 13.34
CA VAL A 237 38.43 -13.96 14.50
C VAL A 237 37.97 -14.58 15.81
N GLU A 238 36.81 -15.26 15.80
CA GLU A 238 36.34 -15.98 16.99
C GLU A 238 37.21 -17.19 17.32
N VAL A 239 37.66 -17.94 16.31
CA VAL A 239 38.58 -19.07 16.48
C VAL A 239 39.96 -18.59 16.96
N GLU A 240 40.49 -17.50 16.37
CA GLU A 240 41.77 -16.93 16.81
C GLU A 240 41.71 -16.43 18.25
N SER A 241 40.63 -15.79 18.67
CA SER A 241 40.46 -15.33 20.06
C SER A 241 40.38 -16.48 21.04
N ARG A 242 39.73 -17.61 20.69
CA ARG A 242 39.67 -18.83 21.49
C ARG A 242 41.04 -19.48 21.60
N LEU A 243 41.75 -19.66 20.49
CA LEU A 243 43.11 -20.22 20.48
C LEU A 243 44.07 -19.37 21.31
N LEU A 244 44.01 -18.06 21.21
CA LEU A 244 44.80 -17.15 22.04
C LEU A 244 44.47 -17.31 23.51
N THR A 245 43.23 -17.44 23.90
CA THR A 245 42.80 -17.67 25.28
C THR A 245 43.30 -19.00 25.81
N GLU A 246 43.24 -20.07 25.00
CA GLU A 246 43.79 -21.39 25.35
C GLU A 246 45.31 -21.36 25.52
N MET A 247 46.03 -20.69 24.62
CA MET A 247 47.48 -20.53 24.73
C MET A 247 47.91 -19.74 25.99
N ILE A 248 47.18 -18.63 26.28
CA ILE A 248 47.44 -17.86 27.51
C ILE A 248 47.14 -18.72 28.75
N THR A 249 46.05 -19.47 28.76
CA THR A 249 45.69 -20.33 29.86
C THR A 249 46.71 -21.45 30.07
N ALA A 250 47.20 -22.07 29.00
CA ALA A 250 48.23 -23.06 29.03
C ALA A 250 49.55 -22.49 29.55
N ALA A 251 49.95 -21.31 29.08
CA ALA A 251 51.15 -20.60 29.57
C ALA A 251 51.06 -20.27 31.08
N LEU A 252 49.91 -19.74 31.53
CA LEU A 252 49.69 -19.45 32.95
C LEU A 252 49.68 -20.70 33.83
N SER A 253 49.32 -21.88 33.31
CA SER A 253 49.34 -23.12 34.05
C SER A 253 50.75 -23.67 34.33
N THR A 254 51.78 -23.16 33.62
CA THR A 254 53.19 -23.54 33.85
C THR A 254 53.83 -22.75 34.98
N LEU A 255 53.18 -21.68 35.48
CA LEU A 255 53.66 -20.82 36.56
C LEU A 255 53.16 -21.30 37.94
N GLU A 256 53.85 -20.86 39.01
CA GLU A 256 53.34 -21.08 40.37
C GLU A 256 51.96 -20.42 40.55
N ALA A 257 51.07 -21.04 41.33
CA ALA A 257 49.69 -20.59 41.49
C ALA A 257 49.56 -19.13 41.98
N ARG A 258 50.55 -18.65 42.73
CA ARG A 258 50.62 -17.27 43.24
C ARG A 258 50.89 -16.28 42.10
N ASP A 259 51.86 -16.58 41.24
CA ASP A 259 52.27 -15.72 40.12
C ASP A 259 51.23 -15.70 39.02
N ALA A 260 50.66 -16.86 38.71
CA ALA A 260 49.54 -16.96 37.78
C ALA A 260 48.33 -16.11 38.20
N LYS A 261 48.02 -16.09 39.51
CA LYS A 261 46.91 -15.27 40.04
C LYS A 261 47.21 -13.76 39.96
N VAL A 262 48.44 -13.35 40.22
CA VAL A 262 48.87 -11.94 40.12
C VAL A 262 48.73 -11.47 38.66
N LEU A 263 49.20 -12.28 37.69
CA LEU A 263 49.11 -11.96 36.28
C LEU A 263 47.66 -11.88 35.80
N ARG A 264 46.79 -12.81 36.21
CA ARG A 264 45.35 -12.75 35.88
C ARG A 264 44.70 -11.48 36.38
N LEU A 265 44.93 -11.08 37.63
CA LEU A 265 44.39 -9.89 38.24
C LEU A 265 44.94 -8.61 37.59
N TYR A 266 46.24 -8.61 37.24
CA TYR A 266 46.88 -7.44 36.63
C TYR A 266 46.39 -7.17 35.20
N PHE A 267 46.19 -8.20 34.40
CA PHE A 267 45.75 -8.10 32.98
C PHE A 267 44.25 -8.30 32.79
N GLY A 268 43.49 -8.53 33.84
CA GLY A 268 42.02 -8.72 33.73
C GLY A 268 41.61 -9.99 32.98
N LEU A 269 42.38 -11.07 33.13
CA LEU A 269 42.16 -12.36 32.46
C LEU A 269 41.27 -13.31 33.30
N GLU A 270 40.14 -12.82 33.82
CA GLU A 270 39.15 -13.64 34.55
C GLU A 270 38.20 -14.39 33.63
#